data_7e069da71270df1c2fa3d6be1559fbde
#
_entry.id   7e069da71270df1c2fa3d6be1559fbde
#
_cell.length_a   1.000
_cell.length_b   1.000
_cell.length_c   1.000
_cell.angle_alpha   90.00
_cell.angle_beta   90.00
_cell.angle_gamma   90.00
#
_symmetry.space_group_name_H-M   'P 1'
#
loop_
_entity.id
_entity.type
_entity.pdbx_description
1 polymer ?
#
loop_
_entity_poly.entity_id
_entity_poly.type
_entity_poly.pdbx_seq_one_letter_code
_entity_poly.pdbx_strand_id
1 'polypeptide(L)'
;EKGELSIVLSMNAVAYALSKFLMGSVSDRSNARVFLPLGLILAAVSMMFMIVPVQFFGPEQKSLAIIVMAALNFLVGWFNGMGWPPCGRVMTHWFSVTERGTMMSIWNCAHNVGGALVGPMAVYGALWFGSWFYGADSSRYFLIGTYVFPAAVAILVALVAYCLIRDTPQSCGLPSIEKYRNDYPKNYSEKQEEVLTAKEIFFKHVFNNKMLWYIAIANAFVYM
;
A
#
# COMPACT_ATOMS: atom_id res chain seq x y z
N GLU A 1 15.35 -22.40 -11.39
CA GLU A 1 15.54 -21.85 -10.01
C GLU A 1 15.54 -20.33 -9.98
N LYS A 2 16.45 -19.62 -10.69
CA LYS A 2 16.41 -18.14 -10.72
C LYS A 2 15.18 -17.59 -11.47
N GLY A 3 14.78 -18.25 -12.56
CA GLY A 3 13.59 -17.87 -13.33
C GLY A 3 12.28 -18.05 -12.55
N GLU A 4 12.15 -19.10 -11.76
CA GLU A 4 10.99 -19.36 -10.91
C GLU A 4 10.83 -18.25 -9.85
N LEU A 5 11.93 -17.84 -9.20
CA LEU A 5 11.93 -16.76 -8.23
C LEU A 5 11.56 -15.41 -8.89
N SER A 6 12.06 -15.17 -10.09
CA SER A 6 11.70 -13.96 -10.85
C SER A 6 10.22 -13.89 -11.17
N ILE A 7 9.57 -15.01 -11.49
CA ILE A 7 8.12 -15.07 -11.70
C ILE A 7 7.37 -14.67 -10.43
N VAL A 8 7.75 -15.25 -9.28
CA VAL A 8 7.12 -14.94 -7.99
C VAL A 8 7.22 -13.45 -7.66
N LEU A 9 8.41 -12.84 -7.86
CA LEU A 9 8.63 -11.41 -7.60
C LEU A 9 7.86 -10.52 -8.59
N SER A 10 7.80 -10.93 -9.88
CA SER A 10 7.07 -10.18 -10.91
C SER A 10 5.57 -10.14 -10.64
N MET A 11 4.98 -11.19 -10.06
CA MET A 11 3.56 -11.23 -9.68
C MET A 11 3.20 -10.11 -8.69
N ASN A 12 4.08 -9.80 -7.74
CA ASN A 12 3.88 -8.69 -6.81
C ASN A 12 3.83 -7.34 -7.54
N ALA A 13 4.79 -7.08 -8.42
CA ALA A 13 4.87 -5.82 -9.16
C ALA A 13 3.65 -5.59 -10.06
N VAL A 14 3.22 -6.64 -10.77
CA VAL A 14 2.02 -6.59 -11.63
C VAL A 14 0.77 -6.34 -10.79
N ALA A 15 0.58 -7.09 -9.72
CA ALA A 15 -0.57 -6.94 -8.82
C ALA A 15 -0.62 -5.52 -8.21
N TYR A 16 0.52 -5.01 -7.77
CA TYR A 16 0.64 -3.67 -7.19
C TYR A 16 0.27 -2.57 -8.20
N ALA A 17 0.75 -2.67 -9.44
CA ALA A 17 0.44 -1.71 -10.50
C ALA A 17 -1.06 -1.72 -10.84
N LEU A 18 -1.64 -2.92 -11.03
CA LEU A 18 -3.07 -3.08 -11.32
C LEU A 18 -3.94 -2.59 -10.16
N SER A 19 -3.57 -2.92 -8.93
CA SER A 19 -4.29 -2.50 -7.74
C SER A 19 -4.28 -0.99 -7.58
N LYS A 20 -3.15 -0.32 -7.71
CA LYS A 20 -3.08 1.15 -7.66
C LYS A 20 -4.05 1.82 -8.61
N PHE A 21 -4.14 1.29 -9.83
CA PHE A 21 -5.01 1.84 -10.86
C PHE A 21 -6.49 1.61 -10.54
N LEU A 22 -6.86 0.37 -10.23
CA LEU A 22 -8.27 -0.01 -10.01
C LEU A 22 -8.80 0.48 -8.67
N MET A 23 -8.00 0.37 -7.62
CA MET A 23 -8.41 0.75 -6.26
C MET A 23 -8.48 2.27 -6.04
N GLY A 24 -7.94 3.08 -6.96
CA GLY A 24 -8.11 4.53 -6.92
C GLY A 24 -9.58 4.94 -6.91
N SER A 25 -10.37 4.44 -7.86
CA SER A 25 -11.80 4.75 -7.94
C SER A 25 -12.63 4.16 -6.79
N VAL A 26 -12.20 3.05 -6.22
CA VAL A 26 -12.84 2.45 -5.03
C VAL A 26 -12.52 3.28 -3.78
N SER A 27 -11.26 3.69 -3.63
CA SER A 27 -10.81 4.53 -2.52
C SER A 27 -11.52 5.88 -2.47
N ASP A 28 -11.73 6.52 -3.63
CA ASP A 28 -12.42 7.82 -3.70
C ASP A 28 -13.86 7.76 -3.19
N ARG A 29 -14.48 6.58 -3.22
CA ARG A 29 -15.84 6.33 -2.71
C ARG A 29 -15.86 5.68 -1.33
N SER A 30 -14.71 5.37 -0.78
CA SER A 30 -14.56 4.69 0.50
C SER A 30 -14.04 5.63 1.57
N ASN A 31 -14.27 5.27 2.84
CA ASN A 31 -13.70 6.00 3.95
C ASN A 31 -12.22 5.60 4.13
N ALA A 32 -11.30 6.56 3.98
CA ALA A 32 -9.86 6.33 4.09
C ALA A 32 -9.44 5.74 5.44
N ARG A 33 -10.17 6.09 6.51
CA ARG A 33 -9.96 5.53 7.87
C ARG A 33 -10.09 4.02 7.93
N VAL A 34 -10.96 3.43 7.09
CA VAL A 34 -11.21 1.99 7.03
C VAL A 34 -10.40 1.34 5.92
N PHE A 35 -10.40 1.96 4.75
CA PHE A 35 -9.82 1.39 3.54
C PHE A 35 -8.31 1.16 3.65
N LEU A 36 -7.57 2.14 4.20
CA LEU A 36 -6.12 2.06 4.34
C LEU A 36 -5.68 0.99 5.34
N PRO A 37 -6.21 0.95 6.60
CA PRO A 37 -5.86 -0.10 7.55
C PRO A 37 -6.29 -1.50 7.06
N LEU A 38 -7.44 -1.60 6.39
CA LEU A 38 -7.91 -2.87 5.83
C LEU A 38 -6.91 -3.43 4.81
N GLY A 39 -6.45 -2.60 3.85
CA GLY A 39 -5.43 -3.00 2.89
C GLY A 39 -4.15 -3.48 3.56
N LEU A 40 -3.69 -2.76 4.60
CA LEU A 40 -2.49 -3.11 5.34
C LEU A 40 -2.64 -4.43 6.13
N ILE A 41 -3.79 -4.66 6.77
CA ILE A 41 -4.08 -5.92 7.48
C ILE A 41 -4.11 -7.10 6.49
N LEU A 42 -4.80 -6.95 5.37
CA LEU A 42 -4.90 -8.00 4.35
C LEU A 42 -3.53 -8.33 3.74
N ALA A 43 -2.70 -7.31 3.49
CA ALA A 43 -1.32 -7.51 3.04
C ALA A 43 -0.49 -8.26 4.09
N ALA A 44 -0.57 -7.86 5.36
CA ALA A 44 0.14 -8.50 6.47
C ALA A 44 -0.29 -9.97 6.66
N VAL A 45 -1.59 -10.24 6.62
CA VAL A 45 -2.14 -11.61 6.71
C VAL A 45 -1.66 -12.46 5.53
N SER A 46 -1.71 -11.92 4.31
CA SER A 46 -1.20 -12.63 3.13
C SER A 46 0.30 -12.93 3.24
N MET A 47 1.07 -12.00 3.82
CA MET A 47 2.50 -12.18 4.11
C MET A 47 2.74 -13.29 5.15
N MET A 48 1.92 -13.38 6.20
CA MET A 48 2.00 -14.47 7.19
C MET A 48 1.76 -15.83 6.55
N PHE A 49 0.84 -15.94 5.59
CA PHE A 49 0.59 -17.19 4.88
C PHE A 49 1.75 -17.66 3.98
N MET A 50 2.75 -16.80 3.71
CA MET A 50 3.98 -17.21 2.99
C MET A 50 4.77 -18.30 3.72
N ILE A 51 4.51 -18.52 5.01
CA ILE A 51 5.12 -19.59 5.79
C ILE A 51 4.59 -20.97 5.34
N VAL A 52 3.34 -21.04 4.92
CA VAL A 52 2.67 -22.30 4.58
C VAL A 52 3.42 -23.11 3.50
N PRO A 53 3.74 -22.56 2.32
CA PRO A 53 4.48 -23.32 1.32
C PRO A 53 5.88 -23.72 1.77
N VAL A 54 6.52 -22.93 2.62
CA VAL A 54 7.86 -23.25 3.13
C VAL A 54 7.83 -24.38 4.17
N GLN A 55 6.77 -24.45 4.97
CA GLN A 55 6.70 -25.36 6.11
C GLN A 55 6.04 -26.70 5.77
N PHE A 56 5.06 -26.71 4.88
CA PHE A 56 4.22 -27.88 4.61
C PHE A 56 4.52 -28.59 3.29
N PHE A 57 5.18 -27.93 2.33
CA PHE A 57 5.47 -28.57 1.05
C PHE A 57 6.89 -29.15 1.04
N GLY A 58 6.97 -30.45 0.72
CA GLY A 58 8.24 -31.17 0.55
C GLY A 58 8.90 -30.88 -0.82
N PRO A 59 10.12 -31.38 -1.02
CA PRO A 59 10.86 -31.22 -2.28
C PRO A 59 10.10 -31.72 -3.53
N GLU A 60 9.26 -32.73 -3.36
CA GLU A 60 8.42 -33.30 -4.43
C GLU A 60 7.30 -32.35 -4.87
N GLN A 61 6.89 -31.45 -4.02
CA GLN A 61 5.81 -30.48 -4.24
C GLN A 61 6.33 -29.09 -4.62
N LYS A 62 7.57 -28.97 -5.08
CA LYS A 62 8.22 -27.70 -5.40
C LYS A 62 7.38 -26.82 -6.35
N SER A 63 6.81 -27.41 -7.40
CA SER A 63 5.99 -26.68 -8.36
C SER A 63 4.73 -26.07 -7.71
N LEU A 64 4.08 -26.84 -6.83
CA LEU A 64 2.91 -26.36 -6.08
C LEU A 64 3.30 -25.24 -5.10
N ALA A 65 4.44 -25.39 -4.41
CA ALA A 65 4.98 -24.35 -3.53
C ALA A 65 5.18 -23.02 -4.26
N ILE A 66 5.77 -23.06 -5.46
CA ILE A 66 6.03 -21.87 -6.29
C ILE A 66 4.71 -21.21 -6.70
N ILE A 67 3.71 -21.98 -7.12
CA ILE A 67 2.39 -21.46 -7.50
C ILE A 67 1.72 -20.79 -6.32
N VAL A 68 1.72 -21.42 -5.15
CA VAL A 68 1.13 -20.85 -3.93
C VAL A 68 1.88 -19.57 -3.50
N MET A 69 3.22 -19.59 -3.54
CA MET A 69 4.02 -18.40 -3.25
C MET A 69 3.75 -17.25 -4.24
N ALA A 70 3.60 -17.54 -5.51
CA ALA A 70 3.26 -16.55 -6.53
C ALA A 70 1.87 -15.95 -6.29
N ALA A 71 0.89 -16.78 -5.96
CA ALA A 71 -0.48 -16.33 -5.65
C ALA A 71 -0.50 -15.46 -4.38
N LEU A 72 0.18 -15.88 -3.32
CA LEU A 72 0.28 -15.09 -2.09
C LEU A 72 1.01 -13.76 -2.32
N ASN A 73 2.09 -13.79 -3.11
CA ASN A 73 2.84 -12.58 -3.44
C ASN A 73 2.02 -11.63 -4.32
N PHE A 74 1.17 -12.16 -5.20
CA PHE A 74 0.17 -11.38 -5.92
C PHE A 74 -0.80 -10.70 -4.95
N LEU A 75 -1.34 -11.41 -3.96
CA LEU A 75 -2.24 -10.83 -2.95
C LEU A 75 -1.54 -9.75 -2.12
N VAL A 76 -0.31 -9.98 -1.69
CA VAL A 76 0.50 -8.96 -0.97
C VAL A 76 0.65 -7.71 -1.83
N GLY A 77 1.02 -7.85 -3.10
CA GLY A 77 1.13 -6.73 -4.04
C GLY A 77 -0.19 -6.00 -4.23
N TRP A 78 -1.29 -6.76 -4.40
CA TRP A 78 -2.62 -6.20 -4.57
C TRP A 78 -3.06 -5.35 -3.37
N PHE A 79 -2.94 -5.88 -2.16
CA PHE A 79 -3.33 -5.15 -0.95
C PHE A 79 -2.40 -3.98 -0.62
N ASN A 80 -1.11 -4.09 -0.91
CA ASN A 80 -0.17 -2.97 -0.81
C ASN A 80 -0.52 -1.81 -1.75
N GLY A 81 -1.02 -2.13 -2.95
CA GLY A 81 -1.49 -1.12 -3.92
C GLY A 81 -2.67 -0.29 -3.41
N MET A 82 -3.46 -0.81 -2.47
CA MET A 82 -4.58 -0.09 -1.84
C MET A 82 -4.14 1.08 -0.95
N GLY A 83 -2.88 1.15 -0.54
CA GLY A 83 -2.41 2.17 0.41
C GLY A 83 -2.28 3.58 -0.17
N TRP A 84 -1.92 3.72 -1.44
CA TRP A 84 -1.65 5.03 -2.06
C TRP A 84 -2.89 5.90 -2.27
N PRO A 85 -3.99 5.39 -2.85
CA PRO A 85 -5.15 6.21 -3.15
C PRO A 85 -5.76 6.90 -1.92
N PRO A 86 -5.99 6.22 -0.79
CA PRO A 86 -6.55 6.88 0.39
C PRO A 86 -5.62 7.92 1.01
N CYS A 87 -4.29 7.75 0.89
CA CYS A 87 -3.34 8.77 1.32
C CYS A 87 -3.48 10.05 0.49
N GLY A 88 -3.60 9.93 -0.83
CA GLY A 88 -3.86 11.06 -1.71
C GLY A 88 -5.16 11.79 -1.34
N ARG A 89 -6.24 11.04 -1.08
CA ARG A 89 -7.53 11.57 -0.64
C ARG A 89 -7.40 12.34 0.67
N VAL A 90 -6.78 11.78 1.70
CA VAL A 90 -6.56 12.46 3.00
C VAL A 90 -5.75 13.74 2.79
N MET A 91 -4.68 13.69 1.98
CA MET A 91 -3.86 14.88 1.70
C MET A 91 -4.65 15.99 1.01
N THR A 92 -5.58 15.66 0.12
CA THR A 92 -6.40 16.67 -0.56
C THR A 92 -7.44 17.32 0.34
N HIS A 93 -7.95 16.59 1.33
CA HIS A 93 -8.99 17.10 2.24
C HIS A 93 -8.43 17.82 3.49
N TRP A 94 -7.21 17.48 3.93
CA TRP A 94 -6.62 18.01 5.15
C TRP A 94 -5.62 19.14 4.94
N PHE A 95 -5.10 19.32 3.71
CA PHE A 95 -4.11 20.34 3.40
C PHE A 95 -4.58 21.25 2.27
N SER A 96 -4.36 22.56 2.46
CA SER A 96 -4.71 23.57 1.46
C SER A 96 -3.89 23.44 0.17
N VAL A 97 -4.34 24.06 -0.90
CA VAL A 97 -3.70 23.97 -2.21
C VAL A 97 -2.23 24.40 -2.16
N THR A 98 -1.93 25.44 -1.40
CA THR A 98 -0.57 25.99 -1.25
C THR A 98 0.34 25.12 -0.38
N GLU A 99 -0.19 24.39 0.61
CA GLU A 99 0.57 23.52 1.54
C GLU A 99 0.74 22.10 1.00
N ARG A 100 -0.17 21.64 0.16
CA ARG A 100 -0.30 20.25 -0.29
C ARG A 100 0.98 19.68 -0.91
N GLY A 101 1.68 20.49 -1.72
CA GLY A 101 2.93 20.05 -2.35
C GLY A 101 4.03 19.71 -1.34
N THR A 102 4.21 20.55 -0.32
CA THR A 102 5.19 20.33 0.75
C THR A 102 4.83 19.08 1.57
N MET A 103 3.56 18.94 1.96
CA MET A 103 3.11 17.78 2.73
C MET A 103 3.20 16.46 1.95
N MET A 104 2.90 16.47 0.66
CA MET A 104 3.10 15.33 -0.23
C MET A 104 4.58 14.94 -0.32
N SER A 105 5.49 15.90 -0.36
CA SER A 105 6.94 15.64 -0.41
C SER A 105 7.43 15.00 0.89
N ILE A 106 7.01 15.50 2.04
CA ILE A 106 7.34 14.93 3.35
C ILE A 106 6.77 13.51 3.47
N TRP A 107 5.50 13.32 3.08
CA TRP A 107 4.87 12.00 3.10
C TRP A 107 5.58 11.00 2.18
N ASN A 108 6.07 11.44 1.01
CA ASN A 108 6.79 10.56 0.09
C ASN A 108 8.11 10.03 0.70
N CYS A 109 8.73 10.78 1.62
CA CYS A 109 9.91 10.30 2.35
C CYS A 109 9.59 9.06 3.22
N ALA A 110 8.37 8.94 3.72
CA ALA A 110 7.96 7.79 4.54
C ALA A 110 8.08 6.46 3.79
N HIS A 111 7.87 6.45 2.47
CA HIS A 111 8.06 5.25 1.64
C HIS A 111 9.52 4.77 1.66
N ASN A 112 10.47 5.66 1.52
CA ASN A 112 11.90 5.34 1.55
C ASN A 112 12.35 4.90 2.95
N VAL A 113 11.86 5.58 3.99
CA VAL A 113 12.14 5.19 5.39
C VAL A 113 11.57 3.80 5.69
N GLY A 114 10.34 3.52 5.28
CA GLY A 114 9.73 2.19 5.43
C GLY A 114 10.52 1.10 4.70
N GLY A 115 10.93 1.37 3.45
CA GLY A 115 11.77 0.47 2.68
C GLY A 115 13.13 0.17 3.34
N ALA A 116 13.75 1.19 3.94
CA ALA A 116 15.00 1.02 4.67
C ALA A 116 14.84 0.21 5.98
N LEU A 117 13.68 0.31 6.64
CA LEU A 117 13.43 -0.37 7.92
C LEU A 117 13.01 -1.82 7.76
N VAL A 118 12.38 -2.21 6.65
CA VAL A 118 11.81 -3.57 6.49
C VAL A 118 12.87 -4.67 6.55
N GLY A 119 14.05 -4.45 5.95
CA GLY A 119 15.16 -5.40 6.00
C GLY A 119 15.66 -5.66 7.42
N PRO A 120 16.10 -4.63 8.16
CA PRO A 120 16.46 -4.77 9.57
C PRO A 120 15.35 -5.39 10.42
N MET A 121 14.07 -5.00 10.24
CA MET A 121 12.95 -5.59 10.97
C MET A 121 12.81 -7.09 10.70
N ALA A 122 12.98 -7.53 9.46
CA ALA A 122 12.94 -8.95 9.11
C ALA A 122 14.07 -9.72 9.80
N VAL A 123 15.30 -9.17 9.81
CA VAL A 123 16.46 -9.78 10.47
C VAL A 123 16.27 -9.85 11.99
N TYR A 124 15.88 -8.75 12.63
CA TYR A 124 15.60 -8.73 14.07
C TYR A 124 14.45 -9.67 14.45
N GLY A 125 13.39 -9.70 13.65
CA GLY A 125 12.29 -10.65 13.83
C GLY A 125 12.74 -12.10 13.72
N ALA A 126 13.60 -12.41 12.76
CA ALA A 126 14.18 -13.73 12.61
C ALA A 126 15.03 -14.15 13.80
N LEU A 127 15.92 -13.27 14.25
CA LEU A 127 16.86 -13.53 15.37
C LEU A 127 16.11 -13.59 16.71
N TRP A 128 15.29 -12.61 16.98
CA TRP A 128 14.65 -12.45 18.29
C TRP A 128 13.48 -13.41 18.47
N PHE A 129 12.55 -13.45 17.51
CA PHE A 129 11.37 -14.32 17.56
C PHE A 129 11.76 -15.80 17.42
N GLY A 130 12.69 -16.10 16.52
CA GLY A 130 13.20 -17.46 16.33
C GLY A 130 13.89 -18.00 17.58
N SER A 131 14.77 -17.21 18.22
CA SER A 131 15.48 -17.62 19.43
C SER A 131 14.55 -17.79 20.66
N TRP A 132 13.51 -16.98 20.74
CA TRP A 132 12.63 -16.97 21.90
C TRP A 132 11.68 -18.17 21.94
N PHE A 133 11.19 -18.62 20.79
CA PHE A 133 10.22 -19.70 20.72
C PHE A 133 10.83 -21.08 20.48
N TYR A 134 12.02 -21.20 19.91
CA TYR A 134 12.45 -22.50 19.38
C TYR A 134 13.96 -22.81 19.52
N GLY A 135 14.73 -21.95 20.14
CA GLY A 135 16.20 -22.12 20.25
C GLY A 135 16.93 -21.75 18.95
N ALA A 136 18.20 -21.43 19.07
CA ALA A 136 18.99 -20.80 18.01
C ALA A 136 19.30 -21.68 16.76
N ASP A 137 18.91 -22.95 16.74
CA ASP A 137 19.48 -23.93 15.80
C ASP A 137 18.57 -24.33 14.63
N SER A 138 17.39 -23.75 14.45
CA SER A 138 16.53 -24.18 13.34
C SER A 138 16.27 -23.09 12.32
N SER A 139 16.76 -23.30 11.12
CA SER A 139 16.53 -22.46 9.93
C SER A 139 15.03 -22.19 9.62
N ARG A 140 14.15 -23.10 10.04
CA ARG A 140 12.69 -22.95 9.87
C ARG A 140 12.14 -21.78 10.67
N TYR A 141 12.61 -21.59 11.89
CA TYR A 141 12.11 -20.51 12.77
C TYR A 141 12.67 -19.15 12.41
N PHE A 142 13.85 -19.13 11.81
CA PHE A 142 14.39 -17.94 11.20
C PHE A 142 13.43 -17.40 10.12
N LEU A 143 12.94 -18.27 9.24
CA LEU A 143 11.97 -17.88 8.20
C LEU A 143 10.63 -17.42 8.78
N ILE A 144 10.12 -18.09 9.81
CA ILE A 144 8.89 -17.67 10.50
C ILE A 144 9.04 -16.26 11.06
N GLY A 145 10.12 -15.98 11.78
CA GLY A 145 10.40 -14.64 12.32
C GLY A 145 10.50 -13.57 11.24
N THR A 146 11.11 -13.90 10.11
CA THR A 146 11.25 -12.99 8.96
C THR A 146 9.89 -12.53 8.40
N TYR A 147 8.88 -13.39 8.37
CA TYR A 147 7.55 -13.05 7.83
C TYR A 147 6.57 -12.58 8.91
N VAL A 148 6.55 -13.26 10.07
CA VAL A 148 5.55 -12.99 11.11
C VAL A 148 5.80 -11.68 11.82
N PHE A 149 7.04 -11.37 12.16
CA PHE A 149 7.35 -10.17 12.93
C PHE A 149 7.00 -8.87 12.18
N PRO A 150 7.44 -8.64 10.93
CA PRO A 150 7.02 -7.45 10.19
C PRO A 150 5.52 -7.40 9.95
N ALA A 151 4.87 -8.54 9.72
CA ALA A 151 3.42 -8.60 9.54
C ALA A 151 2.67 -8.25 10.83
N ALA A 152 3.13 -8.72 11.99
CA ALA A 152 2.54 -8.34 13.29
C ALA A 152 2.69 -6.83 13.55
N VAL A 153 3.86 -6.27 13.27
CA VAL A 153 4.07 -4.81 13.36
C VAL A 153 3.16 -4.07 12.40
N ALA A 154 2.98 -4.54 11.16
CA ALA A 154 2.07 -3.93 10.19
C ALA A 154 0.62 -3.95 10.68
N ILE A 155 0.15 -5.05 11.29
CA ILE A 155 -1.19 -5.12 11.88
C ILE A 155 -1.33 -4.12 13.04
N LEU A 156 -0.33 -4.02 13.91
CA LEU A 156 -0.33 -3.04 15.00
C LEU A 156 -0.43 -1.61 14.46
N VAL A 157 0.38 -1.28 13.47
CA VAL A 157 0.36 0.02 12.80
C VAL A 157 -1.00 0.28 12.13
N ALA A 158 -1.62 -0.74 11.52
CA ALA A 158 -2.95 -0.63 10.95
C ALA A 158 -4.03 -0.29 12.00
N LEU A 159 -3.96 -0.92 13.17
CA LEU A 159 -4.87 -0.61 14.28
C LEU A 159 -4.68 0.82 14.81
N VAL A 160 -3.43 1.25 14.97
CA VAL A 160 -3.11 2.63 15.34
C VAL A 160 -3.61 3.60 14.27
N ALA A 161 -3.39 3.30 13.00
CA ALA A 161 -3.88 4.11 11.88
C ALA A 161 -5.41 4.23 11.88
N TYR A 162 -6.13 3.14 12.11
CA TYR A 162 -7.59 3.15 12.25
C TYR A 162 -8.07 4.08 13.38
N CYS A 163 -7.35 4.13 14.49
CA CYS A 163 -7.68 5.02 15.60
C CYS A 163 -7.38 6.49 15.32
N LEU A 164 -6.29 6.79 14.62
CA LEU A 164 -5.79 8.15 14.44
C LEU A 164 -6.27 8.82 13.14
N ILE A 165 -6.37 8.07 12.04
CA ILE A 165 -6.75 8.64 10.74
C ILE A 165 -8.22 9.07 10.74
N ARG A 166 -8.47 10.20 10.12
CA ARG A 166 -9.82 10.70 9.79
C ARG A 166 -9.89 10.97 8.29
N ASP A 167 -11.01 10.63 7.68
CA ASP A 167 -11.18 10.73 6.22
C ASP A 167 -11.16 12.19 5.76
N THR A 168 -12.03 13.01 6.35
CA THR A 168 -12.17 14.41 6.01
C THR A 168 -12.36 15.27 7.27
N PRO A 169 -12.05 16.58 7.24
CA PRO A 169 -12.36 17.48 8.34
C PRO A 169 -13.85 17.49 8.69
N GLN A 170 -14.71 17.43 7.69
CA GLN A 170 -16.17 17.42 7.86
C GLN A 170 -16.65 16.19 8.65
N SER A 171 -15.97 15.06 8.52
CA SER A 171 -16.26 13.86 9.32
C SER A 171 -15.99 14.04 10.81
N CYS A 172 -15.28 15.11 11.19
CA CYS A 172 -14.98 15.51 12.55
C CYS A 172 -15.77 16.75 13.00
N GLY A 173 -16.74 17.23 12.20
CA GLY A 173 -17.49 18.44 12.47
C GLY A 173 -16.73 19.75 12.22
N LEU A 174 -15.59 19.67 11.51
CA LEU A 174 -14.79 20.82 11.13
C LEU A 174 -15.18 21.35 9.75
N PRO A 175 -14.98 22.63 9.45
CA PRO A 175 -15.16 23.16 8.11
C PRO A 175 -14.17 22.53 7.13
N SER A 176 -14.47 22.62 5.82
CA SER A 176 -13.51 22.21 4.81
C SER A 176 -12.22 23.03 4.89
N ILE A 177 -11.11 22.46 4.47
CA ILE A 177 -9.79 23.12 4.55
C ILE A 177 -9.75 24.40 3.71
N GLU A 178 -10.43 24.40 2.55
CA GLU A 178 -10.54 25.55 1.66
C GLU A 178 -11.21 26.72 2.38
N LYS A 179 -12.30 26.47 3.11
CA LYS A 179 -13.03 27.47 3.90
C LYS A 179 -12.21 27.94 5.11
N TYR A 180 -11.52 27.01 5.78
CA TYR A 180 -10.71 27.34 6.97
C TYR A 180 -9.49 28.20 6.63
N ARG A 181 -8.78 27.87 5.53
CA ARG A 181 -7.58 28.58 5.07
C ARG A 181 -7.87 29.73 4.10
N ASN A 182 -9.11 29.87 3.63
CA ASN A 182 -9.50 30.78 2.55
C ASN A 182 -8.61 30.62 1.30
N ASP A 183 -8.28 29.36 0.97
CA ASP A 183 -7.38 28.96 -0.13
C ASP A 183 -8.13 28.02 -1.07
N TYR A 184 -8.68 28.59 -2.14
CA TYR A 184 -9.51 27.88 -3.09
C TYR A 184 -8.76 27.56 -4.38
N PRO A 185 -8.96 26.38 -4.98
CA PRO A 185 -8.45 26.09 -6.33
C PRO A 185 -9.00 27.10 -7.34
N LYS A 186 -8.23 27.41 -8.38
CA LYS A 186 -8.61 28.38 -9.42
C LYS A 186 -9.98 28.13 -10.06
N ASN A 187 -10.45 26.88 -10.07
CA ASN A 187 -11.73 26.46 -10.64
C ASN A 187 -12.69 25.92 -9.57
N TYR A 188 -12.61 26.44 -8.35
CA TYR A 188 -13.49 26.00 -7.26
C TYR A 188 -14.94 26.38 -7.56
N SER A 189 -15.82 25.39 -7.48
CA SER A 189 -17.28 25.56 -7.56
C SER A 189 -17.92 24.75 -6.44
N GLU A 190 -18.67 25.37 -5.55
CA GLU A 190 -19.37 24.69 -4.45
C GLU A 190 -20.36 23.59 -4.93
N LYS A 191 -20.73 23.64 -6.21
CA LYS A 191 -21.65 22.67 -6.83
C LYS A 191 -20.96 21.41 -7.41
N GLN A 192 -19.62 21.31 -7.35
CA GLN A 192 -18.86 20.26 -8.02
C GLN A 192 -18.39 19.12 -7.12
N GLU A 193 -19.13 18.73 -6.11
CA GLU A 193 -19.09 17.34 -5.64
C GLU A 193 -20.04 16.45 -6.47
N GLU A 194 -20.07 16.65 -7.77
CA GLU A 194 -20.68 15.68 -8.68
C GLU A 194 -19.86 14.40 -8.61
N VAL A 195 -20.48 13.34 -8.12
CA VAL A 195 -19.90 11.99 -8.09
C VAL A 195 -19.72 11.51 -9.53
N LEU A 196 -18.59 11.87 -10.14
CA LEU A 196 -18.20 11.40 -11.45
C LEU A 196 -18.16 9.87 -11.45
N THR A 197 -18.68 9.26 -12.51
CA THR A 197 -18.58 7.80 -12.68
C THR A 197 -17.11 7.41 -12.91
N ALA A 198 -16.72 6.20 -12.46
CA ALA A 198 -15.35 5.71 -12.70
C ALA A 198 -14.97 5.76 -14.19
N LYS A 199 -15.93 5.48 -15.08
CA LYS A 199 -15.74 5.56 -16.53
C LYS A 199 -15.42 6.98 -16.99
N GLU A 200 -16.11 7.98 -16.49
CA GLU A 200 -15.83 9.39 -16.81
C GLU A 200 -14.47 9.83 -16.31
N ILE A 201 -14.11 9.46 -15.08
CA ILE A 201 -12.78 9.76 -14.53
C ILE A 201 -11.69 9.18 -15.43
N PHE A 202 -11.76 7.89 -15.77
CA PHE A 202 -10.73 7.24 -16.58
C PHE A 202 -10.67 7.79 -17.99
N PHE A 203 -11.77 7.86 -18.71
CA PHE A 203 -11.74 8.22 -20.12
C PHE A 203 -11.62 9.73 -20.36
N LYS A 204 -12.27 10.57 -19.56
CA LYS A 204 -12.31 12.01 -19.75
C LYS A 204 -11.11 12.72 -19.08
N HIS A 205 -10.77 12.33 -17.85
CA HIS A 205 -9.78 13.05 -17.04
C HIS A 205 -8.40 12.38 -17.00
N VAL A 206 -8.30 11.07 -17.16
CA VAL A 206 -7.02 10.35 -17.14
C VAL A 206 -6.51 10.10 -18.56
N PHE A 207 -7.19 9.30 -19.36
CA PHE A 207 -6.69 8.90 -20.68
C PHE A 207 -6.64 10.03 -21.69
N ASN A 208 -7.53 11.00 -21.62
CA ASN A 208 -7.56 12.14 -22.54
C ASN A 208 -6.64 13.31 -22.08
N ASN A 209 -5.99 13.20 -20.95
CA ASN A 209 -5.12 14.25 -20.41
C ASN A 209 -3.66 14.04 -20.84
N LYS A 210 -3.21 14.80 -21.84
CA LYS A 210 -1.84 14.74 -22.37
C LYS A 210 -0.76 14.99 -21.31
N MET A 211 -1.01 15.88 -20.35
CA MET A 211 -0.05 16.18 -19.27
C MET A 211 0.20 14.96 -18.38
N LEU A 212 -0.83 14.17 -18.08
CA LEU A 212 -0.68 12.93 -17.30
C LEU A 212 0.18 11.91 -18.05
N TRP A 213 0.06 11.82 -19.36
CA TRP A 213 0.90 10.94 -20.17
C TRP A 213 2.37 11.37 -20.17
N TYR A 214 2.67 12.66 -20.27
CA TYR A 214 4.05 13.15 -20.17
C TYR A 214 4.65 12.85 -18.81
N ILE A 215 3.90 13.06 -17.73
CA ILE A 215 4.35 12.74 -16.37
C ILE A 215 4.54 11.23 -16.19
N ALA A 216 3.62 10.41 -16.69
CA ALA A 216 3.71 8.96 -16.60
C ALA A 216 4.94 8.41 -17.35
N ILE A 217 5.20 8.91 -18.56
CA ILE A 217 6.38 8.52 -19.35
C ILE A 217 7.66 8.98 -18.64
N ALA A 218 7.71 10.22 -18.16
CA ALA A 218 8.88 10.73 -17.42
C ALA A 218 9.16 9.87 -16.18
N ASN A 219 8.11 9.52 -15.39
CA ASN A 219 8.27 8.63 -14.24
C ASN A 219 8.78 7.24 -14.64
N ALA A 220 8.31 6.67 -15.76
CA ALA A 220 8.80 5.38 -16.22
C ALA A 220 10.32 5.39 -16.44
N PHE A 221 10.85 6.46 -17.02
CA PHE A 221 12.30 6.61 -17.23
C PHE A 221 13.10 6.84 -15.94
N VAL A 222 12.49 7.41 -14.90
CA VAL A 222 13.16 7.60 -13.59
C VAL A 222 13.28 6.28 -12.82
N TYR A 223 12.33 5.34 -13.02
CA TYR A 223 12.30 4.06 -12.31
C TYR A 223 12.86 2.87 -13.11
N MET A 224 13.33 3.09 -14.33
CA MET A 224 14.10 2.10 -15.10
C MET A 224 15.59 2.11 -14.73
#